data_7a8f408f3376d3830c292a63b101b2bc
#
_entry.id   7a8f408f3376d3830c292a63b101b2bc
#
_cell.length_a   1.000
_cell.length_b   1.000
_cell.length_c   1.000
_cell.angle_alpha   90.00
_cell.angle_beta   90.00
_cell.angle_gamma   90.00
#
_symmetry.space_group_name_H-M   'P 1'
#
loop_
_entity.id
_entity.type
_entity.pdbx_description
1 polymer ?
#
loop_
_entity_poly.entity_id
_entity_poly.type
_entity_poly.pdbx_seq_one_letter_code
_entity_poly.pdbx_strand_id
1 'polypeptide(L)'
;MSEYRLPIPTAAPDNVVAKLPPVFRVQSISRLPLDNHCVLNRAGLFHERASLMVEWPSRKVDVRLGAGCLVSIRWLGRPVSLGGAVRISRLVVLGRPEASLDLFQTIPTVWVKERTLVRRASALWQRLPVHFQHLFNAIFWDSRRLHRYLVGASSLKGHHSCVHGNLWHTLEVAEQALKMAQGQPLACPEVLLMAALLHDAGKADEYRLGYSGLELTTRGKLVGHRNTIIEWIAAAIAHARIALPESHYLGLIHALTSARGAPDWLGLREPCTLDAVLLSAADRLSGQIELMARHSPPE
;
A
#
# COMPACT_ATOMS: atom_id res chain seq x y z
N MET A 1 36.01 17.11 34.08
CA MET A 1 35.30 17.32 32.82
C MET A 1 35.96 16.39 31.78
N SER A 2 35.37 15.24 31.53
CA SER A 2 35.90 14.25 30.60
C SER A 2 35.35 14.58 29.19
N GLU A 3 36.23 15.02 28.30
CA GLU A 3 35.90 15.20 26.88
C GLU A 3 35.58 13.86 26.24
N TYR A 4 34.30 13.61 25.96
CA TYR A 4 33.87 12.50 25.10
C TYR A 4 34.36 12.78 23.67
N ARG A 5 35.56 12.32 23.34
CA ARG A 5 35.98 12.23 21.93
C ARG A 5 35.18 11.14 21.24
N LEU A 6 34.31 11.55 20.33
CA LEU A 6 33.63 10.64 19.42
C LEU A 6 34.64 9.95 18.50
N PRO A 7 34.54 8.62 18.30
CA PRO A 7 35.46 7.91 17.42
C PRO A 7 35.45 8.46 15.99
N ILE A 8 36.62 8.48 15.34
CA ILE A 8 36.79 8.93 13.95
C ILE A 8 36.09 7.93 13.03
N PRO A 9 35.20 8.38 12.14
CA PRO A 9 34.45 7.48 11.32
C PRO A 9 35.28 6.91 10.15
N THR A 10 35.15 5.61 9.89
CA THR A 10 35.60 5.01 8.64
C THR A 10 34.66 5.34 7.50
N ALA A 11 35.11 5.99 6.47
CA ALA A 11 34.31 6.34 5.29
C ALA A 11 33.87 5.08 4.54
N ALA A 12 32.55 4.96 4.31
CA ALA A 12 32.03 3.95 3.40
C ALA A 12 32.46 4.26 1.94
N PRO A 13 32.71 3.25 1.10
CA PRO A 13 33.10 3.49 -0.28
C PRO A 13 32.05 4.25 -1.08
N ASP A 14 32.45 5.13 -1.98
CA ASP A 14 31.60 6.07 -2.76
C ASP A 14 30.42 5.43 -3.52
N ASN A 15 30.48 4.14 -3.79
CA ASN A 15 29.46 3.40 -4.53
C ASN A 15 28.23 2.97 -3.73
N VAL A 16 28.20 3.12 -2.41
CA VAL A 16 27.09 2.60 -1.58
C VAL A 16 25.87 3.50 -1.65
N VAL A 17 26.05 4.83 -1.63
CA VAL A 17 24.92 5.79 -1.66
C VAL A 17 24.20 5.77 -3.00
N ALA A 18 24.91 5.66 -4.11
CA ALA A 18 24.33 5.59 -5.44
C ALA A 18 23.44 4.35 -5.67
N LYS A 19 23.61 3.31 -4.86
CA LYS A 19 22.83 2.06 -4.91
C LYS A 19 21.65 2.05 -3.94
N LEU A 20 21.55 3.03 -3.04
CA LEU A 20 20.44 3.10 -2.09
C LEU A 20 19.16 3.59 -2.76
N PRO A 21 17.99 3.10 -2.32
CA PRO A 21 16.71 3.62 -2.79
C PRO A 21 16.58 5.12 -2.47
N PRO A 22 15.93 5.91 -3.32
CA PRO A 22 15.73 7.34 -3.07
C PRO A 22 14.70 7.61 -1.98
N VAL A 23 13.79 6.67 -1.74
CA VAL A 23 12.68 6.79 -0.79
C VAL A 23 12.65 5.59 0.15
N PHE A 24 12.37 5.87 1.40
CA PHE A 24 12.20 4.87 2.46
C PHE A 24 10.90 5.10 3.22
N ARG A 25 10.38 4.05 3.84
CA ARG A 25 9.33 4.16 4.85
C ARG A 25 9.94 4.15 6.25
N VAL A 26 9.49 5.05 7.09
CA VAL A 26 9.89 5.10 8.50
C VAL A 26 9.21 3.94 9.24
N GLN A 27 10.01 3.03 9.80
CA GLN A 27 9.52 1.94 10.65
C GLN A 27 9.35 2.39 12.10
N SER A 28 10.35 3.13 12.59
CA SER A 28 10.38 3.60 13.97
C SER A 28 11.06 4.96 14.04
N ILE A 29 10.70 5.75 15.03
CA ILE A 29 11.37 7.00 15.32
C ILE A 29 11.43 7.18 16.83
N SER A 30 12.60 7.57 17.33
CA SER A 30 12.82 7.98 18.71
C SER A 30 13.50 9.35 18.76
N ARG A 31 13.29 10.06 19.85
CA ARG A 31 13.83 11.39 20.09
C ARG A 31 14.42 11.44 21.49
N LEU A 32 15.70 11.72 21.56
CA LEU A 32 16.45 11.80 22.81
C LEU A 32 16.89 13.25 23.02
N PRO A 33 16.62 13.88 24.15
CA PRO A 33 17.14 15.20 24.47
C PRO A 33 18.67 15.16 24.45
N LEU A 34 19.32 16.10 23.76
CA LEU A 34 20.76 16.32 23.80
C LEU A 34 21.10 17.48 24.76
N ASP A 35 20.32 18.54 24.67
CA ASP A 35 20.39 19.72 25.53
C ASP A 35 19.03 20.44 25.57
N ASN A 36 18.95 21.63 26.19
CA ASN A 36 17.71 22.40 26.33
C ASN A 36 17.10 22.86 25.00
N HIS A 37 17.83 22.76 23.88
CA HIS A 37 17.40 23.29 22.58
C HIS A 37 17.55 22.31 21.44
N CYS A 38 18.09 21.11 21.69
CA CYS A 38 18.41 20.15 20.65
C CYS A 38 17.99 18.73 21.03
N VAL A 39 17.42 18.01 20.08
CA VAL A 39 17.08 16.58 20.20
C VAL A 39 17.85 15.76 19.18
N LEU A 40 18.34 14.61 19.59
CA LEU A 40 18.83 13.59 18.69
C LEU A 40 17.66 12.75 18.22
N ASN A 41 17.35 12.82 16.94
CA ASN A 41 16.39 11.95 16.30
C ASN A 41 17.10 10.68 15.83
N ARG A 42 16.48 9.52 16.04
CA ARG A 42 16.94 8.24 15.49
C ARG A 42 15.76 7.55 14.84
N ALA A 43 15.92 7.11 13.59
CA ALA A 43 14.84 6.47 12.83
C ALA A 43 15.32 5.19 12.14
N GLY A 44 14.51 4.14 12.24
CA GLY A 44 14.62 2.94 11.41
C GLY A 44 13.89 3.17 10.09
N LEU A 45 14.59 2.98 8.97
CA LEU A 45 14.10 3.17 7.62
C LEU A 45 14.05 1.84 6.88
N PHE A 46 13.01 1.61 6.11
CA PHE A 46 12.82 0.40 5.34
C PHE A 46 12.54 0.66 3.86
N HIS A 47 13.21 -0.11 3.02
CA HIS A 47 12.89 -0.39 1.64
C HIS A 47 13.30 -1.84 1.36
N GLU A 48 12.66 -2.53 0.40
CA GLU A 48 12.97 -3.94 0.08
C GLU A 48 14.46 -4.18 -0.23
N ARG A 49 15.15 -3.18 -0.80
CA ARG A 49 16.57 -3.25 -1.16
C ARG A 49 17.53 -2.84 -0.04
N ALA A 50 17.05 -2.15 1.01
CA ALA A 50 17.90 -1.67 2.09
C ALA A 50 17.11 -1.30 3.34
N SER A 51 17.67 -1.63 4.52
CA SER A 51 17.19 -1.14 5.80
C SER A 51 18.31 -0.35 6.47
N LEU A 52 18.00 0.81 7.00
CA LEU A 52 18.96 1.72 7.59
C LEU A 52 18.48 2.20 8.96
N MET A 53 19.39 2.27 9.91
CA MET A 53 19.21 3.09 11.11
C MET A 53 19.93 4.42 10.85
N VAL A 54 19.19 5.52 10.97
CA VAL A 54 19.73 6.87 10.75
C VAL A 54 19.58 7.74 11.98
N GLU A 55 20.49 8.72 12.16
CA GLU A 55 20.40 9.68 13.25
C GLU A 55 20.80 11.09 12.79
N TRP A 56 20.16 12.10 13.40
CA TRP A 56 20.48 13.51 13.16
C TRP A 56 20.05 14.38 14.34
N PRO A 57 20.84 15.39 14.71
CA PRO A 57 20.43 16.40 15.68
C PRO A 57 19.45 17.40 15.05
N SER A 58 18.50 17.90 15.81
CA SER A 58 17.56 18.91 15.35
C SER A 58 17.10 19.83 16.49
N ARG A 59 17.03 21.14 16.22
CA ARG A 59 16.46 22.13 17.13
C ARG A 59 14.92 22.20 17.03
N LYS A 60 14.36 21.70 15.90
CA LYS A 60 12.92 21.71 15.66
C LYS A 60 12.45 20.29 15.36
N VAL A 61 11.35 19.90 15.97
CA VAL A 61 10.69 18.63 15.71
C VAL A 61 9.75 18.78 14.49
N ASP A 62 9.97 18.00 13.43
CA ASP A 62 8.99 17.90 12.35
C ASP A 62 7.87 16.96 12.83
N VAL A 63 6.70 17.52 13.10
CA VAL A 63 5.51 16.78 13.58
C VAL A 63 4.92 15.83 12.53
N ARG A 64 5.24 16.03 11.25
CA ARG A 64 4.80 15.16 10.16
C ARG A 64 5.60 13.86 10.12
N LEU A 65 6.80 13.87 10.74
CA LEU A 65 7.70 12.72 10.73
C LEU A 65 7.28 11.72 11.82
N GLY A 66 6.73 10.61 11.39
CA GLY A 66 6.26 9.51 12.24
C GLY A 66 6.42 8.17 11.56
N ALA A 67 6.17 7.10 12.32
CA ALA A 67 6.16 5.75 11.76
C ALA A 67 5.13 5.64 10.61
N GLY A 68 5.52 4.99 9.54
CA GLY A 68 4.70 4.80 8.35
C GLY A 68 4.89 5.86 7.27
N CYS A 69 5.38 7.07 7.57
CA CYS A 69 5.57 8.08 6.53
C CYS A 69 6.71 7.72 5.56
N LEU A 70 6.59 8.23 4.33
CA LEU A 70 7.61 8.10 3.30
C LEU A 70 8.57 9.29 3.36
N VAL A 71 9.86 9.00 3.28
CA VAL A 71 10.92 9.98 3.42
C VAL A 71 12.02 9.78 2.41
N SER A 72 12.67 10.88 2.01
CA SER A 72 13.99 10.88 1.38
C SER A 72 15.04 11.32 2.39
N ILE A 73 16.29 10.90 2.16
CA ILE A 73 17.41 11.22 3.04
C ILE A 73 18.19 12.42 2.47
N ARG A 74 18.43 13.43 3.32
CA ARG A 74 19.43 14.46 3.04
C ARG A 74 20.71 14.06 3.75
N TRP A 75 21.68 13.63 2.95
CA TRP A 75 22.97 13.17 3.42
C TRP A 75 23.81 14.31 4.00
N LEU A 76 24.62 13.99 5.00
CA LEU A 76 25.64 14.89 5.54
C LEU A 76 27.01 14.45 5.00
N GLY A 77 27.37 14.93 3.81
CA GLY A 77 28.58 14.46 3.12
C GLY A 77 28.50 12.97 2.76
N ARG A 78 29.62 12.26 2.89
CA ARG A 78 29.67 10.80 2.72
C ARG A 78 28.97 10.10 3.89
N PRO A 79 28.21 9.03 3.66
CA PRO A 79 27.58 8.29 4.75
C PRO A 79 28.63 7.69 5.67
N VAL A 80 28.47 7.94 6.95
CA VAL A 80 29.33 7.41 7.99
C VAL A 80 28.47 6.71 9.02
N SER A 81 28.76 5.45 9.32
CA SER A 81 28.08 4.68 10.34
C SER A 81 28.84 4.81 11.66
N LEU A 82 28.12 5.18 12.71
CA LEU A 82 28.61 5.23 14.09
C LEU A 82 27.67 4.41 14.97
N GLY A 83 28.19 3.38 15.59
CA GLY A 83 27.39 2.55 16.52
C GLY A 83 26.14 1.93 15.87
N GLY A 84 26.22 1.54 14.57
CA GLY A 84 25.10 0.93 13.84
C GLY A 84 24.07 1.92 13.27
N ALA A 85 24.21 3.22 13.48
CA ALA A 85 23.37 4.26 12.87
C ALA A 85 24.19 5.13 11.90
N VAL A 86 23.56 5.55 10.80
CA VAL A 86 24.17 6.43 9.80
C VAL A 86 23.82 7.88 10.13
N ARG A 87 24.81 8.75 10.26
CA ARG A 87 24.58 10.18 10.41
C ARG A 87 24.12 10.81 9.12
N ILE A 88 23.02 11.57 9.23
CA ILE A 88 22.41 12.30 8.11
C ILE A 88 22.20 13.77 8.47
N SER A 89 21.93 14.62 7.48
CA SER A 89 21.53 16.00 7.72
C SER A 89 20.10 16.07 8.25
N ARG A 90 19.16 15.41 7.56
CA ARG A 90 17.75 15.31 7.98
C ARG A 90 16.99 14.29 7.11
N LEU A 91 15.80 13.90 7.56
CA LEU A 91 14.77 13.28 6.73
C LEU A 91 13.85 14.36 6.14
N VAL A 92 13.41 14.12 4.91
CA VAL A 92 12.43 14.98 4.22
C VAL A 92 11.20 14.13 3.95
N VAL A 93 10.07 14.48 4.58
CA VAL A 93 8.80 13.79 4.37
C VAL A 93 8.29 14.08 2.97
N LEU A 94 7.90 13.06 2.23
CA LEU A 94 7.26 13.20 0.93
C LEU A 94 5.82 13.66 1.14
N GLY A 95 5.52 14.88 0.71
CA GLY A 95 4.22 15.52 0.94
C GLY A 95 3.15 15.21 -0.11
N ARG A 96 3.52 14.60 -1.24
CA ARG A 96 2.61 14.32 -2.37
C ARG A 96 2.87 12.95 -2.95
N PRO A 97 1.81 12.28 -3.47
CA PRO A 97 1.96 11.03 -4.19
C PRO A 97 2.87 11.17 -5.42
N GLU A 98 3.77 10.22 -5.59
CA GLU A 98 4.65 10.13 -6.75
C GLU A 98 4.24 8.91 -7.59
N ALA A 99 3.94 9.13 -8.87
CA ALA A 99 3.42 8.09 -9.76
C ALA A 99 4.37 6.89 -9.90
N SER A 100 5.68 7.14 -10.00
CA SER A 100 6.71 6.12 -10.23
C SER A 100 7.20 5.40 -8.97
N LEU A 101 6.69 5.78 -7.78
CA LEU A 101 7.10 5.18 -6.52
C LEU A 101 6.31 3.90 -6.26
N ASP A 102 6.95 2.76 -6.33
CA ASP A 102 6.36 1.49 -5.93
C ASP A 102 6.24 1.42 -4.40
N LEU A 103 5.01 1.66 -3.89
CA LEU A 103 4.73 1.65 -2.46
C LEU A 103 5.00 0.29 -1.82
N PHE A 104 4.83 -0.82 -2.56
CA PHE A 104 5.05 -2.16 -2.06
C PHE A 104 6.50 -2.41 -1.70
N GLN A 105 7.45 -1.83 -2.42
CA GLN A 105 8.87 -1.94 -2.07
C GLN A 105 9.23 -1.24 -0.75
N THR A 106 8.33 -0.41 -0.22
CA THR A 106 8.53 0.29 1.06
C THR A 106 7.81 -0.38 2.24
N ILE A 107 7.11 -1.50 2.03
CA ILE A 107 6.32 -2.17 3.07
C ILE A 107 7.23 -2.88 4.07
N PRO A 108 7.26 -2.46 5.35
CA PRO A 108 8.10 -3.09 6.35
C PRO A 108 7.72 -4.55 6.62
N THR A 109 8.69 -5.38 6.96
CA THR A 109 8.47 -6.80 7.31
C THR A 109 7.55 -6.98 8.53
N VAL A 110 7.51 -5.98 9.43
CA VAL A 110 6.59 -5.97 10.57
C VAL A 110 5.12 -5.78 10.16
N TRP A 111 4.85 -5.20 8.98
CA TRP A 111 3.48 -5.10 8.45
C TRP A 111 3.07 -6.39 7.72
N VAL A 112 3.95 -6.92 6.87
CA VAL A 112 3.69 -8.15 6.11
C VAL A 112 4.95 -9.01 6.16
N LYS A 113 4.91 -10.08 6.94
CA LYS A 113 6.04 -11.02 7.09
C LYS A 113 6.26 -11.83 5.82
N GLU A 114 5.18 -12.25 5.18
CA GLU A 114 5.24 -13.04 3.95
C GLU A 114 5.59 -12.15 2.74
N ARG A 115 6.89 -12.11 2.43
CA ARG A 115 7.42 -11.24 1.37
C ARG A 115 6.96 -11.62 -0.04
N THR A 116 6.54 -12.84 -0.25
CA THR A 116 5.96 -13.32 -1.52
C THR A 116 4.71 -12.53 -1.91
N LEU A 117 3.80 -12.25 -0.96
CA LEU A 117 2.61 -11.42 -1.20
C LEU A 117 2.99 -10.00 -1.63
N VAL A 118 3.96 -9.40 -0.94
CA VAL A 118 4.41 -8.04 -1.26
C VAL A 118 5.06 -7.96 -2.64
N ARG A 119 5.88 -8.97 -3.01
CA ARG A 119 6.53 -9.04 -4.34
C ARG A 119 5.51 -9.27 -5.46
N ARG A 120 4.51 -10.13 -5.25
CA ARG A 120 3.39 -10.32 -6.20
C ARG A 120 2.63 -9.01 -6.41
N ALA A 121 2.29 -8.31 -5.31
CA ALA A 121 1.62 -7.01 -5.38
C ALA A 121 2.45 -5.97 -6.13
N SER A 122 3.76 -5.88 -5.85
CA SER A 122 4.70 -5.02 -6.58
C SER A 122 4.72 -5.35 -8.07
N ALA A 123 4.83 -6.64 -8.44
CA ALA A 123 4.87 -7.08 -9.83
C ALA A 123 3.57 -6.72 -10.59
N LEU A 124 2.41 -6.85 -9.96
CA LEU A 124 1.13 -6.45 -10.55
C LEU A 124 1.03 -4.93 -10.67
N TRP A 125 1.41 -4.18 -9.63
CA TRP A 125 1.41 -2.72 -9.66
C TRP A 125 2.32 -2.17 -10.77
N GLN A 126 3.49 -2.77 -11.01
CA GLN A 126 4.41 -2.36 -12.08
C GLN A 126 3.85 -2.56 -13.49
N ARG A 127 2.82 -3.38 -13.67
CA ARG A 127 2.11 -3.56 -14.95
C ARG A 127 1.09 -2.47 -15.23
N LEU A 128 0.72 -1.66 -14.23
CA LEU A 128 -0.21 -0.55 -14.41
C LEU A 128 0.44 0.59 -15.21
N PRO A 129 -0.30 1.28 -16.08
CA PRO A 129 0.19 2.52 -16.69
C PRO A 129 0.36 3.62 -15.63
N VAL A 130 1.23 4.59 -15.93
CA VAL A 130 1.65 5.63 -14.98
C VAL A 130 0.49 6.37 -14.31
N HIS A 131 -0.59 6.66 -15.02
CA HIS A 131 -1.77 7.32 -14.45
C HIS A 131 -2.50 6.46 -13.42
N PHE A 132 -2.58 5.14 -13.61
CA PHE A 132 -3.13 4.22 -12.63
C PHE A 132 -2.15 3.96 -11.47
N GLN A 133 -0.84 3.92 -11.72
CA GLN A 133 0.16 3.89 -10.64
C GLN A 133 0.01 5.14 -9.75
N HIS A 134 -0.18 6.31 -10.37
CA HIS A 134 -0.40 7.56 -9.63
C HIS A 134 -1.71 7.51 -8.82
N LEU A 135 -2.80 7.01 -9.42
CA LEU A 135 -4.08 6.86 -8.72
C LEU A 135 -3.96 5.90 -7.53
N PHE A 136 -3.34 4.74 -7.72
CA PHE A 136 -3.10 3.78 -6.64
C PHE A 136 -2.30 4.43 -5.50
N ASN A 137 -1.20 5.10 -5.84
CA ASN A 137 -0.37 5.77 -4.85
C ASN A 137 -1.11 6.90 -4.14
N ALA A 138 -1.94 7.67 -4.83
CA ALA A 138 -2.74 8.73 -4.22
C ALA A 138 -3.79 8.19 -3.25
N ILE A 139 -4.42 7.05 -3.57
CA ILE A 139 -5.36 6.36 -2.66
C ILE A 139 -4.64 5.87 -1.40
N PHE A 140 -3.46 5.26 -1.55
CA PHE A 140 -2.72 4.60 -0.48
C PHE A 140 -1.55 5.41 0.09
N TRP A 141 -1.49 6.72 -0.21
CA TRP A 141 -0.47 7.61 0.36
C TRP A 141 -0.59 7.75 1.88
N ASP A 142 -1.81 7.67 2.39
CA ASP A 142 -2.04 7.51 3.83
C ASP A 142 -1.54 6.13 4.29
N SER A 143 -0.47 6.15 5.07
CA SER A 143 0.15 4.94 5.58
C SER A 143 -0.77 4.08 6.45
N ARG A 144 -1.73 4.69 7.15
CA ARG A 144 -2.71 3.95 7.97
C ARG A 144 -3.71 3.21 7.10
N ARG A 145 -4.16 3.85 6.01
CA ARG A 145 -5.04 3.21 5.03
C ARG A 145 -4.32 2.04 4.34
N LEU A 146 -3.10 2.28 3.86
CA LEU A 146 -2.28 1.24 3.25
C LEU A 146 -2.06 0.06 4.21
N HIS A 147 -1.71 0.34 5.46
CA HIS A 147 -1.52 -0.71 6.46
C HIS A 147 -2.79 -1.54 6.65
N ARG A 148 -3.96 -0.91 6.83
CA ARG A 148 -5.24 -1.64 6.99
C ARG A 148 -5.60 -2.47 5.75
N TYR A 149 -5.34 -1.95 4.55
CA TYR A 149 -5.52 -2.71 3.30
C TYR A 149 -4.65 -3.96 3.27
N LEU A 150 -3.39 -3.86 3.68
CA LEU A 150 -2.43 -4.96 3.65
C LEU A 150 -2.68 -6.03 4.73
N VAL A 151 -3.13 -5.63 5.93
CA VAL A 151 -3.30 -6.55 7.07
C VAL A 151 -4.74 -7.01 7.27
N GLY A 152 -5.69 -6.37 6.60
CA GLY A 152 -7.12 -6.64 6.75
C GLY A 152 -7.52 -8.03 6.26
N ALA A 153 -8.63 -8.53 6.80
CA ALA A 153 -9.29 -9.73 6.31
C ALA A 153 -10.20 -9.40 5.12
N SER A 154 -10.43 -10.37 4.23
CA SER A 154 -11.37 -10.22 3.12
C SER A 154 -12.84 -10.35 3.55
N SER A 155 -13.12 -11.09 4.62
CA SER A 155 -14.49 -11.31 5.11
C SER A 155 -14.54 -11.52 6.62
N LEU A 156 -15.73 -11.38 7.24
CA LEU A 156 -15.94 -11.66 8.67
C LEU A 156 -15.92 -13.15 9.00
N LYS A 157 -16.55 -13.97 8.16
CA LYS A 157 -16.77 -15.42 8.40
C LYS A 157 -16.51 -16.28 7.16
N GLY A 158 -16.24 -15.66 6.02
CA GLY A 158 -16.08 -16.33 4.74
C GLY A 158 -14.61 -16.68 4.44
N HIS A 159 -14.29 -16.68 3.16
CA HIS A 159 -12.95 -16.91 2.65
C HIS A 159 -11.99 -15.77 3.08
N HIS A 160 -10.73 -16.10 3.23
CA HIS A 160 -9.66 -15.15 3.61
C HIS A 160 -9.98 -14.30 4.86
N SER A 161 -10.62 -14.91 5.88
CA SER A 161 -10.95 -14.26 7.16
C SER A 161 -9.75 -14.17 8.12
N CYS A 162 -8.54 -14.16 7.60
CA CYS A 162 -7.28 -14.10 8.36
C CYS A 162 -6.54 -12.79 8.12
N VAL A 163 -5.47 -12.59 8.89
CA VAL A 163 -4.54 -11.48 8.68
C VAL A 163 -3.94 -11.59 7.27
N HIS A 164 -3.87 -10.47 6.55
CA HIS A 164 -3.48 -10.37 5.13
C HIS A 164 -4.47 -11.01 4.14
N GLY A 165 -5.63 -11.50 4.60
CA GLY A 165 -6.62 -12.15 3.75
C GLY A 165 -7.13 -11.27 2.61
N ASN A 166 -7.31 -9.96 2.87
CA ASN A 166 -7.70 -9.01 1.85
C ASN A 166 -6.63 -8.86 0.75
N LEU A 167 -5.36 -8.76 1.12
CA LEU A 167 -4.25 -8.71 0.15
C LEU A 167 -4.16 -10.01 -0.64
N TRP A 168 -4.22 -11.16 0.02
CA TRP A 168 -4.17 -12.47 -0.64
C TRP A 168 -5.28 -12.60 -1.69
N HIS A 169 -6.54 -12.41 -1.27
CA HIS A 169 -7.70 -12.44 -2.16
C HIS A 169 -7.54 -11.48 -3.35
N THR A 170 -7.15 -10.23 -3.09
CA THR A 170 -6.91 -9.23 -4.14
C THR A 170 -5.90 -9.72 -5.20
N LEU A 171 -4.80 -10.35 -4.77
CA LEU A 171 -3.78 -10.86 -5.69
C LEU A 171 -4.29 -12.05 -6.51
N GLU A 172 -5.02 -12.98 -5.89
CA GLU A 172 -5.65 -14.09 -6.59
C GLU A 172 -6.65 -13.61 -7.65
N VAL A 173 -7.53 -12.69 -7.28
CA VAL A 173 -8.51 -12.09 -8.21
C VAL A 173 -7.80 -11.39 -9.37
N ALA A 174 -6.77 -10.59 -9.10
CA ALA A 174 -6.03 -9.88 -10.14
C ALA A 174 -5.32 -10.84 -11.12
N GLU A 175 -4.65 -11.87 -10.61
CA GLU A 175 -3.94 -12.86 -11.43
C GLU A 175 -4.91 -13.70 -12.27
N GLN A 176 -6.02 -14.14 -11.68
CA GLN A 176 -7.05 -14.89 -12.39
C GLN A 176 -7.75 -14.05 -13.45
N ALA A 177 -8.14 -12.82 -13.12
CA ALA A 177 -8.76 -11.90 -14.07
C ALA A 177 -7.86 -11.63 -15.28
N LEU A 178 -6.58 -11.33 -15.05
CA LEU A 178 -5.62 -11.14 -16.13
C LEU A 178 -5.37 -12.39 -16.97
N LYS A 179 -5.39 -13.56 -16.35
CA LYS A 179 -5.27 -14.84 -17.07
C LYS A 179 -6.48 -15.08 -17.97
N MET A 180 -7.67 -14.81 -17.49
CA MET A 180 -8.91 -14.92 -18.29
C MET A 180 -8.99 -13.88 -19.40
N ALA A 181 -8.38 -12.72 -19.24
CA ALA A 181 -8.33 -11.66 -20.25
C ALA A 181 -7.36 -11.96 -21.42
N GLN A 182 -6.49 -12.97 -21.28
CA GLN A 182 -5.52 -13.30 -22.33
C GLN A 182 -6.23 -13.68 -23.62
N GLY A 183 -5.84 -13.02 -24.73
CA GLY A 183 -6.42 -13.28 -26.06
C GLY A 183 -7.83 -12.71 -26.24
N GLN A 184 -8.36 -11.94 -25.30
CA GLN A 184 -9.68 -11.32 -25.39
C GLN A 184 -9.57 -9.87 -25.91
N PRO A 185 -9.95 -9.60 -27.18
CA PRO A 185 -9.72 -8.26 -27.78
C PRO A 185 -10.59 -7.15 -27.19
N LEU A 186 -11.67 -7.49 -26.48
CA LEU A 186 -12.56 -6.53 -25.85
C LEU A 186 -12.16 -6.19 -24.39
N ALA A 187 -11.17 -6.89 -23.84
CA ALA A 187 -10.67 -6.58 -22.49
C ALA A 187 -9.66 -5.44 -22.53
N CYS A 188 -9.72 -4.58 -21.54
CA CYS A 188 -8.69 -3.57 -21.23
C CYS A 188 -7.90 -4.03 -20.01
N PRO A 189 -6.74 -4.71 -20.19
CA PRO A 189 -6.01 -5.31 -19.07
C PRO A 189 -5.60 -4.32 -17.98
N GLU A 190 -5.36 -3.06 -18.33
CA GLU A 190 -4.99 -2.00 -17.40
C GLU A 190 -6.17 -1.63 -16.49
N VAL A 191 -7.38 -1.48 -17.06
CA VAL A 191 -8.61 -1.20 -16.31
C VAL A 191 -8.94 -2.39 -15.42
N LEU A 192 -8.90 -3.60 -15.98
CA LEU A 192 -9.19 -4.83 -15.25
C LEU A 192 -8.24 -5.03 -14.07
N LEU A 193 -6.93 -4.83 -14.27
CA LEU A 193 -5.94 -4.93 -13.22
C LEU A 193 -6.17 -3.90 -12.12
N MET A 194 -6.39 -2.63 -12.49
CA MET A 194 -6.65 -1.59 -11.50
C MET A 194 -7.94 -1.86 -10.72
N ALA A 195 -9.00 -2.30 -11.41
CA ALA A 195 -10.25 -2.69 -10.76
C ALA A 195 -10.05 -3.87 -9.82
N ALA A 196 -9.30 -4.89 -10.20
CA ALA A 196 -8.99 -6.04 -9.35
C ALA A 196 -8.19 -5.64 -8.10
N LEU A 197 -7.21 -4.73 -8.21
CA LEU A 197 -6.45 -4.26 -7.06
C LEU A 197 -7.28 -3.40 -6.09
N LEU A 198 -8.39 -2.82 -6.55
CA LEU A 198 -9.20 -1.89 -5.76
C LEU A 198 -10.56 -2.45 -5.32
N HIS A 199 -11.09 -3.52 -5.92
CA HIS A 199 -12.48 -3.93 -5.71
C HIS A 199 -12.85 -4.11 -4.23
N ASP A 200 -11.95 -4.65 -3.44
CA ASP A 200 -12.09 -4.89 -2.00
C ASP A 200 -11.29 -3.93 -1.12
N ALA A 201 -10.62 -2.93 -1.70
CA ALA A 201 -9.75 -2.04 -0.95
C ALA A 201 -10.49 -1.25 0.14
N GLY A 202 -11.75 -0.92 -0.09
CA GLY A 202 -12.61 -0.23 0.89
C GLY A 202 -12.87 -1.02 2.18
N LYS A 203 -12.64 -2.35 2.19
CA LYS A 203 -12.70 -3.19 3.38
C LYS A 203 -11.70 -2.75 4.47
N ALA A 204 -10.65 -2.02 4.10
CA ALA A 204 -9.74 -1.41 5.05
C ALA A 204 -10.42 -0.44 6.04
N ASP A 205 -11.54 0.18 5.67
CA ASP A 205 -12.35 1.03 6.54
C ASP A 205 -13.67 0.37 6.96
N GLU A 206 -14.02 -0.76 6.33
CA GLU A 206 -15.25 -1.52 6.64
C GLU A 206 -15.09 -2.37 7.90
N TYR A 207 -13.91 -2.97 8.08
CA TYR A 207 -13.62 -3.85 9.20
C TYR A 207 -12.62 -3.23 10.18
N ARG A 208 -12.76 -3.63 11.45
CA ARG A 208 -11.76 -3.39 12.49
C ARG A 208 -11.62 -4.62 13.39
N LEU A 209 -10.46 -4.76 14.00
CA LEU A 209 -10.26 -5.74 15.07
C LEU A 209 -10.86 -5.15 16.35
N GLY A 210 -11.95 -5.75 16.83
CA GLY A 210 -12.58 -5.44 18.10
C GLY A 210 -12.18 -6.41 19.20
N TYR A 211 -12.81 -6.30 20.36
CA TYR A 211 -12.52 -7.15 21.51
C TYR A 211 -12.83 -8.65 21.26
N SER A 212 -13.93 -8.91 20.54
CA SER A 212 -14.41 -10.29 20.25
C SER A 212 -13.92 -10.83 18.90
N GLY A 213 -13.04 -10.13 18.21
CA GLY A 213 -12.57 -10.48 16.88
C GLY A 213 -12.86 -9.39 15.84
N LEU A 214 -12.96 -9.79 14.57
CA LEU A 214 -13.21 -8.87 13.46
C LEU A 214 -14.69 -8.43 13.47
N GLU A 215 -14.94 -7.12 13.44
CA GLU A 215 -16.27 -6.52 13.44
C GLU A 215 -16.40 -5.39 12.41
N LEU A 216 -17.66 -5.11 12.01
CA LEU A 216 -17.96 -3.97 11.14
C LEU A 216 -17.80 -2.64 11.91
N THR A 217 -17.13 -1.70 11.27
CA THR A 217 -17.15 -0.29 11.71
C THR A 217 -18.52 0.34 11.45
N THR A 218 -18.76 1.54 12.01
CA THR A 218 -19.94 2.33 11.64
C THR A 218 -20.00 2.60 10.14
N ARG A 219 -18.84 2.89 9.52
CA ARG A 219 -18.72 3.09 8.08
C ARG A 219 -19.07 1.81 7.30
N GLY A 220 -18.60 0.65 7.77
CA GLY A 220 -18.92 -0.63 7.17
C GLY A 220 -20.43 -0.94 7.18
N LYS A 221 -21.11 -0.59 8.27
CA LYS A 221 -22.57 -0.79 8.41
C LYS A 221 -23.41 0.15 7.54
N LEU A 222 -22.97 1.39 7.34
CA LEU A 222 -23.77 2.43 6.69
C LEU A 222 -23.41 2.68 5.23
N VAL A 223 -22.15 2.48 4.85
CA VAL A 223 -21.62 2.84 3.52
C VAL A 223 -21.13 1.62 2.74
N GLY A 224 -20.41 0.72 3.40
CA GLY A 224 -19.79 -0.45 2.79
C GLY A 224 -18.53 -0.14 1.95
N HIS A 225 -17.79 -1.19 1.60
CA HIS A 225 -16.49 -1.06 0.91
C HIS A 225 -16.61 -0.51 -0.51
N ARG A 226 -17.64 -0.88 -1.28
CA ARG A 226 -17.83 -0.44 -2.67
C ARG A 226 -17.98 1.08 -2.78
N ASN A 227 -18.82 1.68 -1.95
CA ASN A 227 -18.96 3.14 -1.94
C ASN A 227 -17.72 3.82 -1.38
N THR A 228 -17.10 3.23 -0.36
CA THR A 228 -15.85 3.73 0.23
C THR A 228 -14.73 3.85 -0.81
N ILE A 229 -14.54 2.84 -1.68
CA ILE A 229 -13.49 2.92 -2.71
C ILE A 229 -13.80 3.98 -3.78
N ILE A 230 -15.06 4.18 -4.14
CA ILE A 230 -15.44 5.23 -5.10
C ILE A 230 -15.15 6.62 -4.53
N GLU A 231 -15.45 6.86 -3.25
CA GLU A 231 -15.06 8.10 -2.57
C GLU A 231 -13.53 8.31 -2.57
N TRP A 232 -12.77 7.26 -2.31
CA TRP A 232 -11.30 7.36 -2.32
C TRP A 232 -10.74 7.67 -3.70
N ILE A 233 -11.29 7.05 -4.76
CA ILE A 233 -10.92 7.33 -6.15
C ILE A 233 -11.20 8.80 -6.47
N ALA A 234 -12.42 9.29 -6.20
CA ALA A 234 -12.79 10.66 -6.48
C ALA A 234 -11.91 11.66 -5.72
N ALA A 235 -11.67 11.42 -4.43
CA ALA A 235 -10.80 12.25 -3.61
C ALA A 235 -9.35 12.24 -4.13
N ALA A 236 -8.80 11.07 -4.48
CA ALA A 236 -7.44 10.95 -5.00
C ALA A 236 -7.25 11.70 -6.31
N ILE A 237 -8.19 11.57 -7.26
CA ILE A 237 -8.16 12.29 -8.53
C ILE A 237 -8.18 13.80 -8.30
N ALA A 238 -9.08 14.28 -7.43
CA ALA A 238 -9.21 15.72 -7.16
C ALA A 238 -7.97 16.30 -6.46
N HIS A 239 -7.49 15.64 -5.39
CA HIS A 239 -6.36 16.15 -4.60
C HIS A 239 -5.01 16.07 -5.33
N ALA A 240 -4.75 14.96 -6.01
CA ALA A 240 -3.51 14.76 -6.74
C ALA A 240 -3.56 15.29 -8.19
N ARG A 241 -4.72 15.80 -8.64
CA ARG A 241 -4.96 16.31 -10.00
C ARG A 241 -4.56 15.30 -11.08
N ILE A 242 -5.03 14.07 -10.92
CA ILE A 242 -4.67 12.97 -11.81
C ILE A 242 -5.50 13.08 -13.09
N ALA A 243 -4.83 13.15 -14.23
CA ALA A 243 -5.46 13.06 -15.53
C ALA A 243 -5.62 11.60 -15.93
N LEU A 244 -6.84 11.07 -15.91
CA LEU A 244 -7.17 9.76 -16.42
C LEU A 244 -7.82 9.89 -17.79
N PRO A 245 -7.52 9.01 -18.76
CA PRO A 245 -8.36 8.87 -19.95
C PRO A 245 -9.80 8.55 -19.54
N GLU A 246 -10.78 9.21 -20.16
CA GLU A 246 -12.19 9.05 -19.80
C GLU A 246 -12.65 7.58 -19.89
N SER A 247 -12.21 6.87 -20.94
CA SER A 247 -12.50 5.44 -21.10
C SER A 247 -11.97 4.60 -19.94
N HIS A 248 -10.77 4.89 -19.44
CA HIS A 248 -10.19 4.20 -18.28
C HIS A 248 -10.93 4.53 -16.99
N TYR A 249 -11.32 5.80 -16.80
CA TYR A 249 -12.10 6.21 -15.65
C TYR A 249 -13.47 5.55 -15.62
N LEU A 250 -14.24 5.65 -16.71
CA LEU A 250 -15.57 5.06 -16.82
C LEU A 250 -15.53 3.53 -16.70
N GLY A 251 -14.55 2.88 -17.37
CA GLY A 251 -14.35 1.43 -17.27
C GLY A 251 -14.04 0.98 -15.86
N LEU A 252 -13.16 1.70 -15.14
CA LEU A 252 -12.82 1.43 -13.75
C LEU A 252 -14.03 1.56 -12.83
N ILE A 253 -14.76 2.68 -12.91
CA ILE A 253 -15.95 2.91 -12.08
C ILE A 253 -17.01 1.84 -12.37
N HIS A 254 -17.26 1.54 -13.67
CA HIS A 254 -18.22 0.51 -14.04
C HIS A 254 -17.83 -0.87 -13.50
N ALA A 255 -16.57 -1.28 -13.63
CA ALA A 255 -16.11 -2.57 -13.11
C ALA A 255 -16.28 -2.69 -11.57
N LEU A 256 -16.07 -1.58 -10.84
CA LEU A 256 -16.18 -1.56 -9.37
C LEU A 256 -17.63 -1.47 -8.86
N THR A 257 -18.55 -0.88 -9.63
CA THR A 257 -19.92 -0.61 -9.18
C THR A 257 -20.97 -1.53 -9.79
N SER A 258 -20.71 -2.15 -10.95
CA SER A 258 -21.67 -3.05 -11.59
C SER A 258 -21.92 -4.30 -10.75
N ALA A 259 -23.16 -4.79 -10.80
CA ALA A 259 -23.54 -6.00 -10.06
C ALA A 259 -24.54 -6.82 -10.88
N ARG A 260 -24.22 -8.10 -11.09
CA ARG A 260 -25.10 -9.03 -11.82
C ARG A 260 -26.37 -9.30 -11.02
N GLY A 261 -27.52 -9.22 -11.67
CA GLY A 261 -28.82 -9.45 -11.07
C GLY A 261 -29.29 -8.33 -10.12
N ALA A 262 -28.61 -7.16 -10.16
CA ALA A 262 -29.07 -6.02 -9.39
C ALA A 262 -30.40 -5.50 -9.98
N PRO A 263 -31.42 -5.24 -9.13
CA PRO A 263 -32.66 -4.64 -9.60
C PRO A 263 -32.43 -3.24 -10.19
N ASP A 264 -33.09 -2.92 -11.29
CA ASP A 264 -32.95 -1.61 -11.98
C ASP A 264 -33.23 -0.42 -11.06
N TRP A 265 -34.19 -0.56 -10.15
CA TRP A 265 -34.55 0.50 -9.20
C TRP A 265 -33.42 0.85 -8.21
N LEU A 266 -32.43 -0.04 -8.02
CA LEU A 266 -31.30 0.21 -7.14
C LEU A 266 -30.25 1.18 -7.76
N GLY A 267 -30.41 1.49 -9.07
CA GLY A 267 -29.49 2.39 -9.79
C GLY A 267 -28.14 1.77 -10.13
N LEU A 268 -27.90 0.51 -9.79
CA LEU A 268 -26.72 -0.24 -10.22
C LEU A 268 -26.90 -0.72 -11.66
N ARG A 269 -25.80 -0.89 -12.36
CA ARG A 269 -25.80 -1.40 -13.73
C ARG A 269 -25.33 -2.86 -13.76
N GLU A 270 -25.90 -3.65 -14.67
CA GLU A 270 -25.34 -4.96 -15.04
C GLU A 270 -23.94 -4.78 -15.62
N PRO A 271 -23.03 -5.76 -15.42
CA PRO A 271 -21.73 -5.75 -16.08
C PRO A 271 -21.88 -5.75 -17.61
N CYS A 272 -21.63 -4.61 -18.26
CA CYS A 272 -21.77 -4.44 -19.70
C CYS A 272 -20.40 -4.28 -20.43
N THR A 273 -19.30 -4.34 -19.70
CA THR A 273 -17.94 -4.44 -20.27
C THR A 273 -17.34 -5.79 -19.95
N LEU A 274 -16.43 -6.26 -20.82
CA LEU A 274 -15.76 -7.55 -20.57
C LEU A 274 -14.94 -7.49 -19.27
N ASP A 275 -14.30 -6.37 -18.96
CA ASP A 275 -13.53 -6.19 -17.72
C ASP A 275 -14.41 -6.36 -16.45
N ALA A 276 -15.62 -5.81 -16.45
CA ALA A 276 -16.55 -5.98 -15.33
C ALA A 276 -17.02 -7.45 -15.18
N VAL A 277 -17.25 -8.13 -16.30
CA VAL A 277 -17.62 -9.56 -16.31
C VAL A 277 -16.46 -10.41 -15.78
N LEU A 278 -15.24 -10.18 -16.27
CA LEU A 278 -14.05 -10.92 -15.86
C LEU A 278 -13.70 -10.69 -14.40
N LEU A 279 -13.78 -9.46 -13.92
CA LEU A 279 -13.58 -9.14 -12.50
C LEU A 279 -14.56 -9.92 -11.61
N SER A 280 -15.85 -9.84 -11.92
CA SER A 280 -16.89 -10.56 -11.16
C SER A 280 -16.73 -12.08 -11.22
N ALA A 281 -16.21 -12.63 -12.32
CA ALA A 281 -15.95 -14.06 -12.43
C ALA A 281 -14.74 -14.48 -11.60
N ALA A 282 -13.64 -13.69 -11.64
CA ALA A 282 -12.43 -13.95 -10.87
C ALA A 282 -12.67 -13.87 -9.37
N ASP A 283 -13.40 -12.86 -8.92
CA ASP A 283 -13.78 -12.67 -7.52
C ASP A 283 -14.56 -13.88 -6.97
N ARG A 284 -15.60 -14.31 -7.71
CA ARG A 284 -16.36 -15.50 -7.34
C ARG A 284 -15.54 -16.77 -7.35
N LEU A 285 -14.64 -16.93 -8.32
CA LEU A 285 -13.79 -18.11 -8.42
C LEU A 285 -12.83 -18.21 -7.23
N SER A 286 -12.18 -17.12 -6.85
CA SER A 286 -11.30 -17.07 -5.67
C SER A 286 -12.04 -17.49 -4.40
N GLY A 287 -13.26 -16.96 -4.17
CA GLY A 287 -14.09 -17.36 -3.04
C GLY A 287 -14.49 -18.84 -3.05
N GLN A 288 -14.80 -19.42 -4.22
CA GLN A 288 -15.20 -20.82 -4.33
C GLN A 288 -14.03 -21.79 -4.12
N ILE A 289 -12.85 -21.49 -4.64
CA ILE A 289 -11.65 -22.33 -4.48
C ILE A 289 -11.34 -22.54 -3.01
N GLU A 290 -11.34 -21.47 -2.23
CA GLU A 290 -11.05 -21.57 -0.79
C GLU A 290 -12.13 -22.35 -0.02
N LEU A 291 -13.41 -22.16 -0.38
CA LEU A 291 -14.50 -22.95 0.21
C LEU A 291 -14.33 -24.45 -0.06
N MET A 292 -13.96 -24.83 -1.29
CA MET A 292 -13.71 -26.22 -1.65
C MET A 292 -12.49 -26.79 -0.90
N ALA A 293 -11.40 -26.02 -0.79
CA ALA A 293 -10.21 -26.43 -0.05
C ALA A 293 -10.51 -26.69 1.45
N ARG A 294 -11.45 -25.98 2.05
CA ARG A 294 -11.88 -26.21 3.45
C ARG A 294 -12.74 -27.46 3.62
N HIS A 295 -13.41 -27.92 2.57
CA HIS A 295 -14.29 -29.08 2.61
C HIS A 295 -13.65 -30.34 2.03
N SER A 296 -12.44 -30.25 1.49
CA SER A 296 -11.68 -31.43 1.04
C SER A 296 -11.22 -32.22 2.27
N PRO A 297 -11.43 -33.55 2.30
CA PRO A 297 -10.92 -34.37 3.39
C PRO A 297 -9.38 -34.24 3.44
N PRO A 298 -8.76 -34.29 4.62
CA PRO A 298 -7.30 -34.35 4.72
C PRO A 298 -6.81 -35.63 4.03
N GLU A 299 -5.78 -35.49 3.19
CA GLU A 299 -5.08 -36.63 2.56
C GLU A 299 -4.41 -37.52 3.60
#